data_b006e049deaea8e771566cf638a2ec89
#
_entry.id   b006e049deaea8e771566cf638a2ec89
#
_cell.length_a   1.000
_cell.length_b   1.000
_cell.length_c   1.000
_cell.angle_alpha   90.00
_cell.angle_beta   90.00
_cell.angle_gamma   90.00
#
_symmetry.space_group_name_H-M   'P 1'
#
loop_
_entity.id
_entity.type
_entity.pdbx_description
1 polymer ?
#
loop_
_entity_poly.entity_id
_entity_poly.type
_entity_poly.pdbx_seq_one_letter_code
_entity_poly.pdbx_strand_id
1 'polypeptide(L)'
;MYAFRLIKSFMRASLQQDLAYRANFWINLLHSLLNLAVAVAAIIILFSQIEDLNGWSFSSTLGVMAVYLIVSAIRNLFIGPSLETLVGMGQEVWNGNFDFSLIRPVNTQFLVTFRIWRFFSLLDLLLGIGVLIYAATQSFDPITWINWLLFAVALFAGTLVIYALLLGLSALAFWSPGFMITWVFDALFQLARYPIGIYPTLVLEGSFLALLYKKKQYMPISLEDCVDQLKTLNLLFKSAHIPVIR
;
A
#
# COMPACT_ATOMS: atom_id res chain seq x y z
N MET A 1 -26.03 -10.70 -13.82
CA MET A 1 -26.08 -9.68 -14.89
C MET A 1 -26.18 -8.24 -14.38
N TYR A 2 -26.91 -7.95 -13.31
CA TYR A 2 -27.08 -6.57 -12.78
C TYR A 2 -25.77 -5.94 -12.29
N ALA A 3 -24.96 -6.65 -11.48
CA ALA A 3 -23.70 -6.17 -10.95
C ALA A 3 -22.70 -5.77 -12.07
N PHE A 4 -22.60 -6.55 -13.14
CA PHE A 4 -21.73 -6.24 -14.26
C PHE A 4 -22.13 -4.96 -15.02
N ARG A 5 -23.44 -4.74 -15.19
CA ARG A 5 -23.96 -3.49 -15.80
C ARG A 5 -23.64 -2.28 -14.91
N LEU A 6 -23.74 -2.46 -13.59
CA LEU A 6 -23.44 -1.40 -12.62
C LEU A 6 -21.96 -1.02 -12.64
N ILE A 7 -21.04 -2.01 -12.62
CA ILE A 7 -19.59 -1.77 -12.77
C ILE A 7 -19.30 -1.00 -14.07
N LYS A 8 -19.88 -1.45 -15.18
CA LYS A 8 -19.68 -0.78 -16.49
C LYS A 8 -20.16 0.67 -16.45
N SER A 9 -21.25 0.96 -15.76
CA SER A 9 -21.76 2.33 -15.61
C SER A 9 -20.82 3.19 -14.76
N PHE A 10 -20.30 2.65 -13.66
CA PHE A 10 -19.33 3.34 -12.82
C PHE A 10 -18.00 3.60 -13.55
N MET A 11 -17.48 2.59 -14.25
CA MET A 11 -16.30 2.74 -15.08
C MET A 11 -16.48 3.83 -16.14
N ARG A 12 -17.64 3.84 -16.83
CA ARG A 12 -17.92 4.86 -17.85
C ARG A 12 -17.99 6.27 -17.24
N ALA A 13 -18.66 6.41 -16.08
CA ALA A 13 -18.74 7.71 -15.40
C ALA A 13 -17.38 8.22 -14.96
N SER A 14 -16.56 7.37 -14.35
CA SER A 14 -15.19 7.71 -13.93
C SER A 14 -14.30 8.04 -15.13
N LEU A 15 -14.40 7.29 -16.23
CA LEU A 15 -13.65 7.58 -17.45
C LEU A 15 -14.04 8.92 -18.06
N GLN A 16 -15.33 9.25 -18.09
CA GLN A 16 -15.80 10.55 -18.57
C GLN A 16 -15.26 11.70 -17.70
N GLN A 17 -15.20 11.51 -16.39
CA GLN A 17 -14.62 12.48 -15.47
C GLN A 17 -13.11 12.67 -15.72
N ASP A 18 -12.36 11.58 -15.85
CA ASP A 18 -10.92 11.61 -16.14
C ASP A 18 -10.64 12.30 -17.48
N LEU A 19 -11.43 12.04 -18.52
CA LEU A 19 -11.27 12.64 -19.85
C LEU A 19 -11.67 14.13 -19.89
N ALA A 20 -12.57 14.57 -19.02
CA ALA A 20 -12.95 15.98 -18.91
C ALA A 20 -11.78 16.86 -18.46
N TYR A 21 -10.88 16.31 -17.64
CA TYR A 21 -9.72 17.03 -17.09
C TYR A 21 -8.41 16.61 -17.74
N ARG A 22 -8.22 16.93 -19.01
CA ARG A 22 -7.03 16.53 -19.79
C ARG A 22 -5.69 16.94 -19.16
N ALA A 23 -5.66 18.07 -18.46
CA ALA A 23 -4.45 18.52 -17.74
C ALA A 23 -4.05 17.53 -16.64
N ASN A 24 -5.01 16.96 -15.92
CA ASN A 24 -4.74 15.95 -14.90
C ASN A 24 -4.06 14.71 -15.47
N PHE A 25 -4.38 14.33 -16.71
CA PHE A 25 -3.71 13.20 -17.38
C PHE A 25 -2.20 13.43 -17.47
N TRP A 26 -1.79 14.58 -18.01
CA TRP A 26 -0.38 14.92 -18.19
C TRP A 26 0.36 15.09 -16.86
N ILE A 27 -0.31 15.70 -15.87
CA ILE A 27 0.26 15.87 -14.52
C ILE A 27 0.47 14.49 -13.86
N ASN A 28 -0.52 13.60 -13.91
CA ASN A 28 -0.40 12.26 -13.34
C ASN A 28 0.64 11.42 -14.07
N LEU A 29 0.70 11.49 -15.41
CA LEU A 29 1.73 10.81 -16.19
C LEU A 29 3.14 11.28 -15.78
N LEU A 30 3.36 12.59 -15.70
CA LEU A 30 4.64 13.15 -15.27
C LEU A 30 4.98 12.73 -13.83
N HIS A 31 4.02 12.77 -12.94
CA HIS A 31 4.19 12.34 -11.56
C HIS A 31 4.59 10.86 -11.47
N SER A 32 3.91 9.97 -12.21
CA SER A 32 4.21 8.53 -12.25
C SER A 32 5.62 8.27 -12.80
N LEU A 33 5.99 8.94 -13.88
CA LEU A 33 7.33 8.81 -14.48
C LEU A 33 8.43 9.32 -13.53
N LEU A 34 8.21 10.47 -12.88
CA LEU A 34 9.16 11.02 -11.92
C LEU A 34 9.30 10.09 -10.70
N ASN A 35 8.21 9.58 -10.17
CA ASN A 35 8.23 8.62 -9.06
C ASN A 35 9.01 7.36 -9.39
N LEU A 36 8.78 6.81 -10.59
CA LEU A 36 9.52 5.64 -11.08
C LEU A 36 11.00 5.97 -11.25
N ALA A 37 11.32 7.10 -11.91
CA ALA A 37 12.69 7.52 -12.15
C ALA A 37 13.48 7.71 -10.85
N VAL A 38 12.89 8.39 -9.85
CA VAL A 38 13.51 8.58 -8.53
C VAL A 38 13.73 7.24 -7.83
N ALA A 39 12.75 6.34 -7.90
CA ALA A 39 12.85 5.04 -7.25
C ALA A 39 13.92 4.15 -7.88
N VAL A 40 13.98 4.10 -9.22
CA VAL A 40 15.00 3.34 -9.95
C VAL A 40 16.37 3.96 -9.73
N ALA A 41 16.49 5.31 -9.79
CA ALA A 41 17.74 6.00 -9.52
C ALA A 41 18.27 5.71 -8.11
N ALA A 42 17.38 5.68 -7.10
CA ALA A 42 17.78 5.33 -5.74
C ALA A 42 18.36 3.92 -5.65
N ILE A 43 17.76 2.93 -6.33
CA ILE A 43 18.30 1.56 -6.40
C ILE A 43 19.65 1.53 -7.13
N ILE A 44 19.76 2.21 -8.28
CA ILE A 44 21.01 2.26 -9.04
C ILE A 44 22.13 2.89 -8.22
N ILE A 45 21.89 4.02 -7.56
CA ILE A 45 22.88 4.70 -6.72
C ILE A 45 23.31 3.78 -5.57
N LEU A 46 22.35 3.09 -4.94
CA LEU A 46 22.64 2.18 -3.85
C LEU A 46 23.54 1.02 -4.30
N PHE A 47 23.18 0.35 -5.38
CA PHE A 47 23.96 -0.79 -5.92
C PHE A 47 25.22 -0.39 -6.70
N SER A 48 25.41 0.89 -6.99
CA SER A 48 26.70 1.38 -7.51
C SER A 48 27.82 1.41 -6.43
N GLN A 49 27.42 1.42 -5.15
CA GLN A 49 28.33 1.46 -4.00
C GLN A 49 28.53 0.08 -3.34
N ILE A 50 27.60 -0.84 -3.56
CA ILE A 50 27.54 -2.12 -2.85
C ILE A 50 27.09 -3.20 -3.85
N GLU A 51 27.80 -4.33 -3.91
CA GLU A 51 27.43 -5.44 -4.80
C GLU A 51 26.16 -6.16 -4.31
N ASP A 52 26.07 -6.41 -3.00
CA ASP A 52 24.95 -7.08 -2.36
C ASP A 52 24.53 -6.36 -1.08
N LEU A 53 23.23 -6.24 -0.87
CA LEU A 53 22.67 -5.64 0.33
C LEU A 53 21.94 -6.70 1.17
N ASN A 54 22.59 -7.22 2.21
CA ASN A 54 22.03 -8.27 3.08
C ASN A 54 21.47 -9.49 2.30
N GLY A 55 22.16 -9.92 1.24
CA GLY A 55 21.77 -11.03 0.38
C GLY A 55 20.75 -10.68 -0.72
N TRP A 56 20.43 -9.39 -0.89
CA TRP A 56 19.59 -8.92 -1.99
C TRP A 56 20.45 -8.40 -3.14
N SER A 57 20.29 -9.01 -4.31
CA SER A 57 20.89 -8.53 -5.55
C SER A 57 20.10 -7.36 -6.15
N PHE A 58 20.72 -6.65 -7.09
CA PHE A 58 20.05 -5.58 -7.84
C PHE A 58 18.75 -6.06 -8.50
N SER A 59 18.79 -7.21 -9.19
CA SER A 59 17.62 -7.77 -9.88
C SER A 59 16.49 -8.14 -8.92
N SER A 60 16.81 -8.73 -7.76
CA SER A 60 15.83 -9.11 -6.74
C SER A 60 15.18 -7.89 -6.12
N THR A 61 15.94 -6.84 -5.83
CA THR A 61 15.43 -5.57 -5.29
C THR A 61 14.51 -4.87 -6.29
N LEU A 62 14.92 -4.87 -7.56
CA LEU A 62 14.09 -4.32 -8.64
C LEU A 62 12.79 -5.11 -8.82
N GLY A 63 12.84 -6.45 -8.65
CA GLY A 63 11.67 -7.32 -8.66
C GLY A 63 10.67 -6.98 -7.55
N VAL A 64 11.13 -6.78 -6.32
CA VAL A 64 10.28 -6.36 -5.18
C VAL A 64 9.64 -5.00 -5.47
N MET A 65 10.41 -4.05 -5.98
CA MET A 65 9.89 -2.74 -6.38
C MET A 65 8.82 -2.86 -7.47
N ALA A 66 9.02 -3.72 -8.46
CA ALA A 66 8.04 -3.95 -9.52
C ALA A 66 6.72 -4.51 -8.97
N VAL A 67 6.80 -5.49 -8.05
CA VAL A 67 5.62 -6.03 -7.35
C VAL A 67 4.89 -4.93 -6.59
N TYR A 68 5.62 -4.10 -5.84
CA TYR A 68 5.03 -2.95 -5.15
C TYR A 68 4.30 -2.01 -6.11
N LEU A 69 4.90 -1.67 -7.27
CA LEU A 69 4.26 -0.81 -8.27
C LEU A 69 2.98 -1.42 -8.82
N ILE A 70 2.99 -2.72 -9.15
CA ILE A 70 1.82 -3.43 -9.66
C ILE A 70 0.69 -3.45 -8.63
N VAL A 71 0.99 -3.82 -7.39
CA VAL A 71 0.00 -3.86 -6.31
C VAL A 71 -0.54 -2.46 -5.99
N SER A 72 0.34 -1.46 -5.96
CA SER A 72 -0.04 -0.05 -5.78
C SER A 72 -0.96 0.43 -6.91
N ALA A 73 -0.65 0.09 -8.16
CA ALA A 73 -1.47 0.43 -9.32
C ALA A 73 -2.86 -0.21 -9.25
N ILE A 74 -2.94 -1.50 -8.92
CA ILE A 74 -4.23 -2.21 -8.75
C ILE A 74 -5.05 -1.59 -7.62
N ARG A 75 -4.40 -1.31 -6.48
CA ARG A 75 -5.04 -0.63 -5.35
C ARG A 75 -5.59 0.73 -5.78
N ASN A 76 -4.78 1.55 -6.44
CA ASN A 76 -5.15 2.91 -6.84
C ASN A 76 -6.15 2.94 -8.00
N LEU A 77 -6.31 1.84 -8.75
CA LEU A 77 -7.25 1.76 -9.87
C LEU A 77 -8.72 1.82 -9.40
N PHE A 78 -9.10 1.05 -8.36
CA PHE A 78 -10.50 0.98 -7.89
C PHE A 78 -10.66 0.82 -6.39
N ILE A 79 -9.76 0.14 -5.67
CA ILE A 79 -9.90 -0.12 -4.22
C ILE A 79 -9.75 1.18 -3.43
N GLY A 80 -8.60 1.84 -3.56
CA GLY A 80 -8.25 3.06 -2.84
C GLY A 80 -9.24 4.19 -3.07
N PRO A 81 -9.48 4.62 -4.33
CA PRO A 81 -10.33 5.77 -4.63
C PRO A 81 -11.73 5.65 -4.04
N SER A 82 -12.31 4.46 -4.09
CA SER A 82 -13.65 4.22 -3.57
C SER A 82 -13.70 4.22 -2.03
N LEU A 83 -12.72 3.63 -1.36
CA LEU A 83 -12.65 3.59 0.10
C LEU A 83 -12.21 4.93 0.69
N GLU A 84 -11.33 5.67 0.01
CA GLU A 84 -10.88 7.00 0.41
C GLU A 84 -12.03 8.02 0.50
N THR A 85 -13.09 7.88 -0.31
CA THR A 85 -14.25 8.77 -0.21
C THR A 85 -15.02 8.59 1.09
N LEU A 86 -14.98 7.41 1.70
CA LEU A 86 -15.63 7.17 2.99
C LEU A 86 -14.87 7.82 4.15
N VAL A 87 -13.56 7.68 4.16
CA VAL A 87 -12.69 7.91 5.32
C VAL A 87 -11.76 9.11 5.13
N GLY A 88 -11.44 9.44 3.86
CA GLY A 88 -10.51 10.52 3.50
C GLY A 88 -11.17 11.89 3.41
N MET A 89 -10.64 12.73 2.51
CA MET A 89 -11.14 14.10 2.29
C MET A 89 -12.61 14.16 1.86
N GLY A 90 -13.15 13.08 1.26
CA GLY A 90 -14.58 12.97 0.90
C GLY A 90 -15.51 12.89 2.10
N GLN A 91 -15.03 12.32 3.21
CA GLN A 91 -15.71 12.23 4.51
C GLN A 91 -17.23 11.93 4.39
N GLU A 92 -17.60 10.99 3.52
CA GLU A 92 -19.02 10.68 3.30
C GLU A 92 -19.72 10.24 4.59
N VAL A 93 -19.00 9.52 5.45
CA VAL A 93 -19.52 9.11 6.77
C VAL A 93 -19.74 10.32 7.66
N TRP A 94 -18.75 11.23 7.72
CA TRP A 94 -18.88 12.45 8.54
C TRP A 94 -19.99 13.37 8.10
N ASN A 95 -20.15 13.56 6.79
CA ASN A 95 -21.14 14.47 6.21
C ASN A 95 -22.55 13.84 6.10
N GLY A 96 -22.73 12.58 6.51
CA GLY A 96 -24.00 11.87 6.40
C GLY A 96 -24.34 11.44 4.96
N ASN A 97 -23.46 11.67 3.98
CA ASN A 97 -23.71 11.29 2.59
C ASN A 97 -23.67 9.76 2.40
N PHE A 98 -23.06 9.03 3.31
CA PHE A 98 -23.05 7.57 3.29
C PHE A 98 -24.43 6.97 3.47
N ASP A 99 -25.34 7.64 4.19
CA ASP A 99 -26.71 7.18 4.42
C ASP A 99 -27.47 7.02 3.10
N PHE A 100 -27.21 7.89 2.11
CA PHE A 100 -27.80 7.73 0.78
C PHE A 100 -27.27 6.48 0.04
N SER A 101 -26.13 5.98 0.42
CA SER A 101 -25.58 4.73 -0.12
C SER A 101 -26.27 3.51 0.51
N LEU A 102 -26.71 3.60 1.77
CA LEU A 102 -27.39 2.51 2.49
C LEU A 102 -28.80 2.26 1.98
N ILE A 103 -29.52 3.30 1.54
CA ILE A 103 -30.89 3.16 1.04
C ILE A 103 -30.98 2.65 -0.40
N ARG A 104 -29.85 2.50 -1.09
CA ARG A 104 -29.83 1.97 -2.46
C ARG A 104 -30.05 0.45 -2.45
N PRO A 105 -30.81 -0.12 -3.40
CA PRO A 105 -31.11 -1.55 -3.47
C PRO A 105 -29.91 -2.33 -4.05
N VAL A 106 -28.70 -2.12 -3.51
CA VAL A 106 -27.45 -2.73 -3.92
C VAL A 106 -26.64 -3.07 -2.68
N ASN A 107 -25.86 -4.15 -2.73
CA ASN A 107 -24.97 -4.47 -1.63
C ASN A 107 -23.99 -3.29 -1.38
N THR A 108 -24.01 -2.76 -0.16
CA THR A 108 -23.24 -1.57 0.23
C THR A 108 -21.74 -1.79 0.07
N GLN A 109 -21.22 -2.98 0.45
CA GLN A 109 -19.81 -3.30 0.29
C GLN A 109 -19.40 -3.27 -1.18
N PHE A 110 -20.24 -3.80 -2.08
CA PHE A 110 -19.97 -3.76 -3.52
C PHE A 110 -19.94 -2.31 -4.04
N LEU A 111 -20.90 -1.49 -3.60
CA LEU A 111 -20.95 -0.08 -3.99
C LEU A 111 -19.71 0.68 -3.54
N VAL A 112 -19.32 0.50 -2.27
CA VAL A 112 -18.16 1.14 -1.66
C VAL A 112 -16.85 0.74 -2.32
N THR A 113 -16.77 -0.49 -2.84
CA THR A 113 -15.53 -0.99 -3.46
C THR A 113 -15.37 -0.54 -4.91
N PHE A 114 -16.47 -0.53 -5.70
CA PHE A 114 -16.39 -0.41 -7.15
C PHE A 114 -16.96 0.89 -7.72
N ARG A 115 -17.29 1.88 -6.88
CA ARG A 115 -17.97 3.10 -7.32
C ARG A 115 -17.06 4.05 -8.11
N ILE A 116 -15.80 4.18 -7.72
CA ILE A 116 -14.86 5.13 -8.30
C ILE A 116 -13.66 4.40 -8.87
N TRP A 117 -13.31 4.76 -10.12
CA TRP A 117 -12.18 4.21 -10.85
C TRP A 117 -11.23 5.32 -11.25
N ARG A 118 -9.91 5.15 -11.05
CA ARG A 118 -8.87 6.06 -11.51
C ARG A 118 -8.09 5.39 -12.65
N PHE A 119 -8.45 5.67 -13.89
CA PHE A 119 -7.83 5.02 -15.05
C PHE A 119 -6.37 5.41 -15.26
N PHE A 120 -5.90 6.51 -14.69
CA PHE A 120 -4.48 6.89 -14.73
C PHE A 120 -3.57 5.83 -14.09
N SER A 121 -4.05 5.09 -13.11
CA SER A 121 -3.30 4.01 -12.47
C SER A 121 -2.98 2.84 -13.42
N LEU A 122 -3.61 2.77 -14.58
CA LEU A 122 -3.22 1.81 -15.63
C LEU A 122 -1.82 2.12 -16.19
N LEU A 123 -1.40 3.38 -16.22
CA LEU A 123 -0.05 3.75 -16.61
C LEU A 123 0.97 3.22 -15.59
N ASP A 124 0.68 3.37 -14.29
CA ASP A 124 1.52 2.82 -13.22
C ASP A 124 1.60 1.30 -13.31
N LEU A 125 0.48 0.65 -13.66
CA LEU A 125 0.44 -0.80 -13.87
C LEU A 125 1.34 -1.22 -15.03
N LEU A 126 1.27 -0.54 -16.16
CA LEU A 126 2.12 -0.82 -17.33
C LEU A 126 3.61 -0.60 -17.00
N LEU A 127 3.94 0.48 -16.28
CA LEU A 127 5.30 0.75 -15.82
C LEU A 127 5.78 -0.35 -14.86
N GLY A 128 4.95 -0.76 -13.90
CA GLY A 128 5.26 -1.85 -12.97
C GLY A 128 5.52 -3.18 -13.68
N ILE A 129 4.70 -3.53 -14.67
CA ILE A 129 4.90 -4.73 -15.50
C ILE A 129 6.20 -4.62 -16.30
N GLY A 130 6.51 -3.46 -16.89
CA GLY A 130 7.75 -3.21 -17.60
C GLY A 130 8.99 -3.44 -16.72
N VAL A 131 8.98 -2.89 -15.50
CA VAL A 131 10.06 -3.09 -14.53
C VAL A 131 10.15 -4.56 -14.11
N LEU A 132 9.04 -5.26 -13.94
CA LEU A 132 9.02 -6.69 -13.59
C LEU A 132 9.65 -7.54 -14.69
N ILE A 133 9.28 -7.29 -15.95
CA ILE A 133 9.86 -8.00 -17.10
C ILE A 133 11.37 -7.74 -17.17
N TYR A 134 11.79 -6.49 -17.00
CA TYR A 134 13.21 -6.14 -16.98
C TYR A 134 13.96 -6.85 -15.84
N ALA A 135 13.41 -6.85 -14.63
CA ALA A 135 14.00 -7.56 -13.49
C ALA A 135 14.11 -9.08 -13.74
N ALA A 136 13.09 -9.66 -14.39
CA ALA A 136 13.08 -11.08 -14.75
C ALA A 136 14.17 -11.43 -15.78
N THR A 137 14.46 -10.54 -16.74
CA THR A 137 15.55 -10.76 -17.72
C THR A 137 16.94 -10.67 -17.12
N GLN A 138 17.08 -9.98 -15.98
CA GLN A 138 18.36 -9.87 -15.26
C GLN A 138 18.59 -11.00 -14.24
N SER A 139 17.58 -11.85 -14.04
CA SER A 139 17.70 -13.01 -13.14
C SER A 139 18.46 -14.13 -13.83
N PHE A 140 19.42 -14.77 -13.12
CA PHE A 140 20.23 -15.86 -13.66
C PHE A 140 19.44 -17.18 -13.76
N ASP A 141 18.35 -17.33 -13.00
CA ASP A 141 17.56 -18.56 -12.97
C ASP A 141 16.51 -18.59 -14.09
N PRO A 142 16.35 -19.70 -14.79
CA PRO A 142 15.29 -19.85 -15.80
C PRO A 142 13.91 -19.83 -15.16
N ILE A 143 13.13 -18.79 -15.48
CA ILE A 143 11.77 -18.65 -14.95
C ILE A 143 10.84 -19.55 -15.73
N THR A 144 10.34 -20.61 -15.08
CA THR A 144 9.38 -21.56 -15.65
C THR A 144 7.97 -20.94 -15.65
N TRP A 145 7.10 -21.37 -16.56
CA TRP A 145 5.71 -20.91 -16.62
C TRP A 145 4.94 -21.14 -15.30
N ILE A 146 5.31 -22.16 -14.53
CA ILE A 146 4.74 -22.46 -13.20
C ILE A 146 5.05 -21.31 -12.23
N ASN A 147 6.26 -20.73 -12.29
CA ASN A 147 6.65 -19.60 -11.44
C ASN A 147 5.78 -18.37 -11.71
N TRP A 148 5.44 -18.11 -12.98
CA TRP A 148 4.53 -17.04 -13.35
C TRP A 148 3.10 -17.27 -12.83
N LEU A 149 2.63 -18.51 -12.86
CA LEU A 149 1.30 -18.85 -12.32
C LEU A 149 1.28 -18.70 -10.79
N LEU A 150 2.29 -19.21 -10.09
CA LEU A 150 2.44 -19.03 -8.64
C LEU A 150 2.54 -17.55 -8.27
N PHE A 151 3.30 -16.78 -9.04
CA PHE A 151 3.40 -15.34 -8.86
C PHE A 151 2.04 -14.64 -9.00
N ALA A 152 1.26 -14.97 -10.04
CA ALA A 152 -0.06 -14.40 -10.24
C ALA A 152 -1.02 -14.73 -9.08
N VAL A 153 -1.00 -15.97 -8.59
CA VAL A 153 -1.80 -16.39 -7.42
C VAL A 153 -1.36 -15.64 -6.17
N ALA A 154 -0.06 -15.52 -5.91
CA ALA A 154 0.48 -14.79 -4.77
C ALA A 154 0.13 -13.30 -4.83
N LEU A 155 0.23 -12.68 -6.01
CA LEU A 155 -0.13 -11.29 -6.23
C LEU A 155 -1.63 -11.05 -5.99
N PHE A 156 -2.47 -11.95 -6.47
CA PHE A 156 -3.92 -11.88 -6.23
C PHE A 156 -4.23 -12.03 -4.74
N ALA A 157 -3.65 -13.01 -4.06
CA ALA A 157 -3.83 -13.20 -2.61
C ALA A 157 -3.34 -11.99 -1.82
N GLY A 158 -2.16 -11.43 -2.15
CA GLY A 158 -1.64 -10.22 -1.53
C GLY A 158 -2.55 -9.01 -1.72
N THR A 159 -3.11 -8.84 -2.92
CA THR A 159 -4.08 -7.76 -3.20
C THR A 159 -5.36 -7.92 -2.37
N LEU A 160 -5.85 -9.15 -2.18
CA LEU A 160 -7.01 -9.43 -1.32
C LEU A 160 -6.72 -9.08 0.15
N VAL A 161 -5.52 -9.38 0.64
CA VAL A 161 -5.12 -9.00 2.01
C VAL A 161 -5.12 -7.49 2.18
N ILE A 162 -4.55 -6.75 1.22
CA ILE A 162 -4.54 -5.28 1.24
C ILE A 162 -5.98 -4.73 1.20
N TYR A 163 -6.83 -5.29 0.35
CA TYR A 163 -8.24 -4.93 0.30
C TYR A 163 -8.94 -5.16 1.64
N ALA A 164 -8.75 -6.31 2.27
CA ALA A 164 -9.34 -6.63 3.57
C ALA A 164 -8.86 -5.67 4.67
N LEU A 165 -7.57 -5.32 4.68
CA LEU A 165 -7.01 -4.35 5.62
C LEU A 165 -7.60 -2.95 5.41
N LEU A 166 -7.65 -2.47 4.16
CA LEU A 166 -8.24 -1.16 3.85
C LEU A 166 -9.72 -1.11 4.20
N LEU A 167 -10.47 -2.17 3.92
CA LEU A 167 -11.88 -2.26 4.29
C LEU A 167 -12.06 -2.25 5.81
N GLY A 168 -11.25 -3.01 6.54
CA GLY A 168 -11.25 -3.01 8.01
C GLY A 168 -10.91 -1.65 8.60
N LEU A 169 -9.89 -0.98 8.07
CA LEU A 169 -9.52 0.38 8.47
C LEU A 169 -10.63 1.40 8.12
N SER A 170 -11.29 1.23 6.98
CA SER A 170 -12.43 2.09 6.61
C SER A 170 -13.60 1.94 7.57
N ALA A 171 -13.80 0.73 8.12
CA ALA A 171 -14.84 0.51 9.14
C ALA A 171 -14.57 1.29 10.43
N LEU A 172 -13.31 1.57 10.79
CA LEU A 172 -12.98 2.38 11.97
C LEU A 172 -13.47 3.84 11.87
N ALA A 173 -13.72 4.33 10.65
CA ALA A 173 -14.26 5.68 10.45
C ALA A 173 -15.64 5.88 11.09
N PHE A 174 -16.40 4.79 11.28
CA PHE A 174 -17.70 4.87 11.95
C PHE A 174 -17.59 5.13 13.45
N TRP A 175 -16.46 4.70 14.08
CA TRP A 175 -16.21 4.98 15.50
C TRP A 175 -15.45 6.28 15.73
N SER A 176 -14.56 6.65 14.81
CA SER A 176 -13.75 7.85 14.90
C SER A 176 -13.80 8.63 13.58
N PRO A 177 -14.93 9.30 13.30
CA PRO A 177 -15.08 10.10 12.10
C PRO A 177 -14.05 11.24 12.10
N GLY A 178 -13.40 11.48 10.96
CA GLY A 178 -12.35 12.50 10.83
C GLY A 178 -10.92 12.03 11.11
N PHE A 179 -10.72 10.80 11.61
CA PHE A 179 -9.38 10.25 11.73
C PHE A 179 -8.87 9.75 10.38
N MET A 180 -7.76 10.33 9.92
CA MET A 180 -7.18 10.01 8.60
C MET A 180 -6.35 8.71 8.64
N ILE A 181 -7.00 7.58 8.96
CA ILE A 181 -6.35 6.26 9.06
C ILE A 181 -5.67 5.85 7.76
N THR A 182 -6.20 6.28 6.60
CA THR A 182 -5.64 5.99 5.30
C THR A 182 -4.21 6.51 5.14
N TRP A 183 -3.87 7.64 5.73
CA TRP A 183 -2.51 8.19 5.70
C TRP A 183 -1.51 7.30 6.44
N VAL A 184 -1.92 6.76 7.59
CA VAL A 184 -1.08 5.81 8.33
C VAL A 184 -0.84 4.54 7.51
N PHE A 185 -1.91 4.03 6.89
CA PHE A 185 -1.79 2.88 6.00
C PHE A 185 -0.87 3.18 4.81
N ASP A 186 -1.01 4.35 4.17
CA ASP A 186 -0.19 4.74 3.03
C ASP A 186 1.29 4.87 3.42
N ALA A 187 1.58 5.44 4.57
CA ALA A 187 2.94 5.52 5.09
C ALA A 187 3.55 4.13 5.32
N LEU A 188 2.80 3.21 5.95
CA LEU A 188 3.24 1.83 6.16
C LEU A 188 3.37 1.07 4.83
N PHE A 189 2.46 1.29 3.88
CA PHE A 189 2.50 0.65 2.57
C PHE A 189 3.71 1.11 1.74
N GLN A 190 4.13 2.36 1.87
CA GLN A 190 5.34 2.86 1.20
C GLN A 190 6.62 2.17 1.68
N LEU A 191 6.68 1.69 2.93
CA LEU A 191 7.81 0.89 3.41
C LEU A 191 7.95 -0.44 2.67
N ALA A 192 6.88 -0.99 2.10
CA ALA A 192 6.93 -2.21 1.30
C ALA A 192 7.58 -2.03 -0.09
N ARG A 193 7.95 -0.79 -0.46
CA ARG A 193 8.60 -0.47 -1.73
C ARG A 193 9.97 -1.10 -1.90
N TYR A 194 10.69 -1.28 -0.80
CA TYR A 194 12.02 -1.86 -0.77
C TYR A 194 12.07 -3.08 0.14
N PRO A 195 12.99 -4.04 -0.12
CA PRO A 195 13.19 -5.17 0.79
C PRO A 195 13.49 -4.72 2.22
N ILE A 196 12.91 -5.42 3.18
CA ILE A 196 13.06 -5.09 4.62
C ILE A 196 14.53 -5.02 5.04
N GLY A 197 15.41 -5.84 4.44
CA GLY A 197 16.86 -5.85 4.73
C GLY A 197 17.59 -4.54 4.40
N ILE A 198 16.98 -3.64 3.62
CA ILE A 198 17.55 -2.33 3.28
C ILE A 198 17.39 -1.32 4.42
N TYR A 199 16.35 -1.48 5.24
CA TYR A 199 16.07 -0.54 6.32
C TYR A 199 17.00 -0.75 7.50
N PRO A 200 17.56 0.34 8.10
CA PRO A 200 18.34 0.23 9.33
C PRO A 200 17.50 -0.42 10.44
N THR A 201 18.14 -1.22 11.27
CA THR A 201 17.49 -1.91 12.40
C THR A 201 16.72 -0.95 13.31
N LEU A 202 17.19 0.28 13.48
CA LEU A 202 16.52 1.34 14.25
C LEU A 202 15.13 1.71 13.68
N VAL A 203 14.96 1.71 12.36
CA VAL A 203 13.66 1.97 11.72
C VAL A 203 12.73 0.78 11.89
N LEU A 204 13.29 -0.43 11.86
CA LEU A 204 12.54 -1.66 12.08
C LEU A 204 12.17 -1.81 13.56
N GLU A 205 13.04 -1.45 14.49
CA GLU A 205 12.76 -1.54 15.93
C GLU A 205 11.72 -0.51 16.42
N GLY A 206 11.66 0.66 15.80
CA GLY A 206 10.65 1.69 16.09
C GLY A 206 9.33 1.51 15.38
N SER A 207 9.24 0.64 14.37
CA SER A 207 8.03 0.46 13.59
C SER A 207 7.19 -0.72 14.09
N PHE A 208 5.87 -0.63 13.92
CA PHE A 208 4.92 -1.71 14.22
C PHE A 208 5.30 -3.04 13.53
N LEU A 209 6.00 -2.98 12.39
CA LEU A 209 6.53 -4.14 11.66
C LEU A 209 7.65 -4.84 12.45
N ALA A 210 8.47 -4.11 13.20
CA ALA A 210 9.46 -4.71 14.10
C ALA A 210 8.80 -5.49 15.23
N LEU A 211 7.68 -5.00 15.75
CA LEU A 211 6.89 -5.73 16.74
C LEU A 211 6.35 -7.04 16.19
N LEU A 212 5.90 -7.07 14.94
CA LEU A 212 5.41 -8.29 14.30
C LEU A 212 6.55 -9.26 13.93
N TYR A 213 7.70 -8.75 13.47
CA TYR A 213 8.86 -9.59 13.11
C TYR A 213 9.56 -10.16 14.34
N LYS A 214 9.75 -9.36 15.39
CA LYS A 214 10.33 -9.80 16.68
C LYS A 214 9.43 -10.85 17.36
N LYS A 215 8.11 -10.75 17.23
CA LYS A 215 7.16 -11.74 17.77
C LYS A 215 7.32 -13.12 17.11
N LYS A 216 7.81 -13.22 15.87
CA LYS A 216 8.04 -14.51 15.19
C LYS A 216 9.32 -15.20 15.70
N GLN A 217 10.27 -14.46 16.24
CA GLN A 217 11.55 -15.01 16.73
C GLN A 217 11.54 -15.38 18.22
N TYR A 218 10.57 -14.86 18.98
CA TYR A 218 10.45 -15.11 20.42
C TYR A 218 9.01 -15.48 20.81
N MET A 219 8.77 -16.74 21.05
CA MET A 219 7.71 -17.22 21.92
C MET A 219 8.39 -18.06 23.01
N PRO A 220 8.07 -17.87 24.30
CA PRO A 220 7.03 -17.05 24.93
C PRO A 220 7.58 -15.80 25.63
N ILE A 221 6.89 -14.68 25.50
CA ILE A 221 7.15 -13.47 26.30
C ILE A 221 6.68 -13.77 27.71
N SER A 222 7.60 -13.81 28.67
CA SER A 222 7.25 -13.82 30.09
C SER A 222 6.74 -12.44 30.48
N LEU A 223 5.86 -12.38 31.50
CA LEU A 223 5.37 -11.11 32.05
C LEU A 223 6.52 -10.21 32.53
N GLU A 224 7.65 -10.78 32.90
CA GLU A 224 8.87 -10.07 33.32
C GLU A 224 9.51 -9.28 32.17
N ASP A 225 9.54 -9.82 30.92
CA ASP A 225 10.07 -9.13 29.76
C ASP A 225 9.23 -7.89 29.39
N CYS A 226 7.91 -7.95 29.57
CA CYS A 226 7.02 -6.80 29.39
C CYS A 226 7.28 -5.69 30.41
N VAL A 227 7.53 -6.05 31.67
CA VAL A 227 7.80 -5.10 32.75
C VAL A 227 9.17 -4.42 32.55
N ASP A 228 10.18 -5.13 32.07
CA ASP A 228 11.51 -4.56 31.80
C ASP A 228 11.50 -3.66 30.56
N GLN A 229 10.73 -3.96 29.54
CA GLN A 229 10.52 -3.06 28.40
C GLN A 229 9.79 -1.76 28.81
N LEU A 230 8.80 -1.83 29.68
CA LEU A 230 8.12 -0.66 30.25
C LEU A 230 9.06 0.19 31.11
N LYS A 231 9.96 -0.43 31.87
CA LYS A 231 10.99 0.30 32.63
C LYS A 231 11.99 1.02 31.72
N THR A 232 12.42 0.36 30.65
CA THR A 232 13.35 0.94 29.65
C THR A 232 12.71 2.12 28.94
N LEU A 233 11.44 2.01 28.54
CA LEU A 233 10.65 3.12 27.97
C LEU A 233 10.53 4.29 28.95
N ASN A 234 10.26 4.01 30.22
CA ASN A 234 10.15 5.04 31.26
C ASN A 234 11.49 5.76 31.51
N LEU A 235 12.62 5.05 31.40
CA LEU A 235 13.95 5.64 31.48
C LEU A 235 14.26 6.52 30.26
N LEU A 236 13.84 6.13 29.06
CA LEU A 236 13.99 6.93 27.85
C LEU A 236 13.14 8.20 27.90
N PHE A 237 11.90 8.14 28.39
CA PHE A 237 11.06 9.33 28.61
C PHE A 237 11.64 10.27 29.68
N LYS A 238 12.27 9.72 30.72
CA LYS A 238 12.91 10.49 31.75
C LYS A 238 14.20 11.17 31.27
N SER A 239 14.95 10.55 30.38
CA SER A 239 16.17 11.13 29.77
C SER A 239 15.87 12.18 28.72
N ALA A 240 14.68 12.11 28.06
CA ALA A 240 14.25 13.05 27.03
C ALA A 240 13.66 14.38 27.56
N HIS A 241 13.63 14.59 28.88
CA HIS A 241 13.11 15.83 29.51
C HIS A 241 11.70 16.25 29.06
N ILE A 242 10.85 15.31 28.69
CA ILE A 242 9.46 15.60 28.25
C ILE A 242 8.61 15.71 29.55
N PRO A 243 7.98 16.86 29.86
CA PRO A 243 7.15 17.00 31.04
C PRO A 243 5.91 16.10 30.89
N VAL A 244 5.75 15.17 31.79
CA VAL A 244 4.53 14.36 31.91
C VAL A 244 3.41 15.29 32.35
N ILE A 245 2.46 15.57 31.49
CA ILE A 245 1.22 16.25 31.82
C ILE A 245 0.43 15.31 32.76
N ARG A 246 0.20 15.76 33.98
CA ARG A 246 -0.66 15.11 34.97
C ARG A 246 -2.12 15.28 34.59
#